data_45890e12abce1c4c967bc2c53d323f03
#
_entry.id   45890e12abce1c4c967bc2c53d323f03
#
_cell.length_a   1.000
_cell.length_b   1.000
_cell.length_c   1.000
_cell.angle_alpha   90.00
_cell.angle_beta   90.00
_cell.angle_gamma   90.00
#
_symmetry.space_group_name_H-M   'P 1'
#
loop_
_entity.id
_entity.type
_entity.pdbx_description
1 polymer ?
#
loop_
_entity_poly.entity_id
_entity_poly.type
_entity_poly.pdbx_seq_one_letter_code
_entity_poly.pdbx_strand_id
1 'polypeptide(L)'
;LSVGSIKNMFFILLAVANTLVGTIQEIRAKRTLDKLRILTISHIPVIRGGIQKEIAVDQLVPDDIMVLKTGCQIPADGVVVEGSIDVNESLLTGESDSVYKTPGSNILSGSFVTSGTAICRVTKVGEESYMEQIAKEAKIFKPVHSELRESMNKVLKFISIVILPIGIALFCKQFFVSDMGYESAILDTVSAMLGMIPQGLVLLIST
;
A
#
# COMPACT_ATOMS: atom_id res chain seq x y z
N LEU A 1 -23.41 -18.46 27.94
CA LEU A 1 -23.71 -19.55 26.97
C LEU A 1 -25.05 -20.29 27.25
N SER A 2 -25.94 -19.70 28.05
CA SER A 2 -27.19 -20.37 28.50
C SER A 2 -28.49 -19.75 27.93
N VAL A 3 -28.42 -18.89 26.94
CA VAL A 3 -29.63 -18.40 26.25
C VAL A 3 -29.73 -19.10 24.90
N GLY A 4 -30.23 -20.34 24.99
CA GLY A 4 -30.41 -21.24 23.85
C GLY A 4 -31.56 -20.80 22.94
N SER A 5 -31.36 -19.83 22.11
CA SER A 5 -32.19 -19.60 20.95
C SER A 5 -31.40 -19.93 19.70
N ILE A 6 -31.90 -20.87 18.91
CA ILE A 6 -31.35 -21.22 17.58
C ILE A 6 -31.13 -19.97 16.73
N LYS A 7 -31.94 -18.92 16.90
CA LYS A 7 -31.78 -17.62 16.22
C LYS A 7 -30.43 -16.95 16.54
N ASN A 8 -29.94 -17.05 17.76
CA ASN A 8 -28.67 -16.44 18.16
C ASN A 8 -27.47 -17.22 17.61
N MET A 9 -27.60 -18.54 17.40
CA MET A 9 -26.58 -19.36 16.71
C MET A 9 -26.41 -18.95 15.26
N PHE A 10 -27.47 -18.61 14.54
CA PHE A 10 -27.38 -18.13 13.15
C PHE A 10 -26.61 -16.82 13.06
N PHE A 11 -26.78 -15.92 14.03
CA PHE A 11 -26.03 -14.65 14.05
C PHE A 11 -24.52 -14.88 14.22
N ILE A 12 -24.12 -15.75 15.12
CA ILE A 12 -22.71 -16.11 15.33
C ILE A 12 -22.15 -16.76 14.07
N LEU A 13 -22.90 -17.69 13.46
CA LEU A 13 -22.50 -18.34 12.22
C LEU A 13 -22.29 -17.32 11.09
N LEU A 14 -23.20 -16.36 10.96
CA LEU A 14 -23.10 -15.31 9.95
C LEU A 14 -21.90 -14.39 10.19
N ALA A 15 -21.65 -14.02 11.45
CA ALA A 15 -20.48 -13.19 11.81
C ALA A 15 -19.16 -13.92 11.51
N VAL A 16 -19.06 -15.20 11.86
CA VAL A 16 -17.91 -16.05 11.55
C VAL A 16 -17.71 -16.18 10.04
N ALA A 17 -18.79 -16.46 9.30
CA ALA A 17 -18.75 -16.59 7.85
C ALA A 17 -18.27 -15.28 7.18
N ASN A 18 -18.79 -14.13 7.59
CA ASN A 18 -18.37 -12.82 7.08
C ASN A 18 -16.89 -12.53 7.38
N THR A 19 -16.43 -12.84 8.60
CA THR A 19 -15.01 -12.68 8.96
C THR A 19 -14.12 -13.58 8.11
N LEU A 20 -14.51 -14.84 7.92
CA LEU A 20 -13.78 -15.79 7.09
C LEU A 20 -13.69 -15.33 5.63
N VAL A 21 -14.81 -14.90 5.05
CA VAL A 21 -14.85 -14.38 3.68
C VAL A 21 -13.97 -13.14 3.55
N GLY A 22 -14.06 -12.17 4.47
CA GLY A 22 -13.21 -10.98 4.48
C GLY A 22 -11.73 -11.30 4.55
N THR A 23 -11.34 -12.19 5.48
CA THR A 23 -9.93 -12.63 5.62
C THR A 23 -9.42 -13.34 4.36
N ILE A 24 -10.22 -14.19 3.74
CA ILE A 24 -9.83 -14.88 2.50
C ILE A 24 -9.66 -13.87 1.36
N GLN A 25 -10.56 -12.90 1.24
CA GLN A 25 -10.47 -11.84 0.21
C GLN A 25 -9.19 -11.01 0.40
N GLU A 26 -8.88 -10.60 1.63
CA GLU A 26 -7.67 -9.83 1.95
C GLU A 26 -6.39 -10.61 1.62
N ILE A 27 -6.32 -11.88 2.02
CA ILE A 27 -5.17 -12.76 1.69
C ILE A 27 -5.03 -12.92 0.17
N ARG A 28 -6.14 -13.10 -0.57
CA ARG A 28 -6.09 -13.20 -2.03
C ARG A 28 -5.62 -11.91 -2.68
N ALA A 29 -6.14 -10.75 -2.25
CA ALA A 29 -5.72 -9.45 -2.74
C ALA A 29 -4.23 -9.23 -2.52
N LYS A 30 -3.72 -9.48 -1.30
CA LYS A 30 -2.30 -9.39 -0.97
C LYS A 30 -1.44 -10.29 -1.86
N ARG A 31 -1.80 -11.57 -2.01
CA ARG A 31 -1.06 -12.52 -2.87
C ARG A 31 -1.05 -12.09 -4.34
N THR A 32 -2.12 -11.47 -4.83
CA THR A 32 -2.17 -10.96 -6.21
C THR A 32 -1.24 -9.78 -6.38
N LEU A 33 -1.20 -8.85 -5.42
CA LEU A 33 -0.28 -7.71 -5.40
C LEU A 33 1.19 -8.18 -5.32
N ASP A 34 1.49 -9.15 -4.45
CA ASP A 34 2.83 -9.72 -4.33
C ASP A 34 3.31 -10.37 -5.64
N LYS A 35 2.43 -11.08 -6.35
CA LYS A 35 2.76 -11.64 -7.67
C LYS A 35 3.07 -10.56 -8.71
N LEU A 36 2.33 -9.46 -8.73
CA LEU A 36 2.59 -8.34 -9.63
C LEU A 36 3.93 -7.66 -9.31
N ARG A 37 4.26 -7.55 -8.03
CA ARG A 37 5.55 -7.00 -7.57
C ARG A 37 6.75 -7.83 -8.04
N ILE A 38 6.65 -9.16 -7.99
CA ILE A 38 7.71 -10.08 -8.46
C ILE A 38 7.98 -9.91 -9.97
N LEU A 39 6.94 -9.62 -10.77
CA LEU A 39 7.07 -9.39 -12.21
C LEU A 39 7.76 -8.05 -12.55
N THR A 40 7.88 -7.14 -11.58
CA THR A 40 8.46 -5.81 -11.75
C THR A 40 9.90 -5.73 -11.23
N ILE A 41 10.47 -6.82 -10.69
CA ILE A 41 11.87 -6.83 -10.26
C ILE A 41 12.77 -6.74 -11.49
N SER A 42 13.32 -5.55 -11.71
CA SER A 42 14.29 -5.31 -12.76
C SER A 42 15.62 -6.02 -12.41
N HIS A 43 16.25 -6.63 -13.38
CA HIS A 43 17.60 -7.20 -13.26
C HIS A 43 18.61 -6.27 -13.89
N ILE A 44 19.81 -6.25 -13.33
CA ILE A 44 20.92 -5.45 -13.86
C ILE A 44 22.19 -6.30 -13.94
N PRO A 45 22.95 -6.18 -15.04
CA PRO A 45 24.24 -6.84 -15.13
C PRO A 45 25.26 -6.15 -14.23
N VAL A 46 25.91 -6.94 -13.37
CA VAL A 46 27.02 -6.51 -12.50
C VAL A 46 28.24 -7.38 -12.70
N ILE A 47 29.42 -6.83 -12.46
CA ILE A 47 30.69 -7.53 -12.50
C ILE A 47 31.17 -7.77 -11.07
N ARG A 48 31.19 -9.02 -10.63
CA ARG A 48 31.72 -9.45 -9.33
C ARG A 48 32.81 -10.51 -9.54
N GLY A 49 33.99 -10.25 -9.00
CA GLY A 49 35.14 -11.16 -9.19
C GLY A 49 35.55 -11.36 -10.66
N GLY A 50 35.38 -10.35 -11.49
CA GLY A 50 35.70 -10.40 -12.92
C GLY A 50 34.65 -11.14 -13.79
N ILE A 51 33.58 -11.62 -13.21
CA ILE A 51 32.51 -12.33 -13.94
C ILE A 51 31.24 -11.43 -13.97
N GLN A 52 30.71 -11.23 -15.17
CA GLN A 52 29.43 -10.55 -15.34
C GLN A 52 28.26 -11.48 -15.00
N LYS A 53 27.35 -11.03 -14.12
CA LYS A 53 26.14 -11.74 -13.70
C LYS A 53 24.96 -10.80 -13.69
N GLU A 54 23.79 -11.30 -14.01
CA GLU A 54 22.54 -10.55 -13.79
C GLU A 54 22.05 -10.78 -12.37
N ILE A 55 21.83 -9.70 -11.64
CA ILE A 55 21.26 -9.74 -10.30
C ILE A 55 19.99 -8.87 -10.23
N ALA A 56 19.11 -9.18 -9.30
CA ALA A 56 17.97 -8.34 -9.01
C ALA A 56 18.44 -7.02 -8.37
N VAL A 57 17.77 -5.92 -8.69
CA VAL A 57 18.13 -4.56 -8.21
C VAL A 57 18.19 -4.47 -6.69
N ASP A 58 17.34 -5.22 -5.99
CA ASP A 58 17.32 -5.30 -4.51
C ASP A 58 18.55 -6.01 -3.89
N GLN A 59 19.35 -6.69 -4.72
CA GLN A 59 20.59 -7.37 -4.32
C GLN A 59 21.85 -6.53 -4.60
N LEU A 60 21.69 -5.31 -5.12
CA LEU A 60 22.81 -4.38 -5.30
C LEU A 60 23.33 -3.92 -3.95
N VAL A 61 24.65 -3.87 -3.85
CA VAL A 61 25.38 -3.35 -2.68
C VAL A 61 26.35 -2.25 -3.08
N PRO A 62 26.72 -1.37 -2.17
CA PRO A 62 27.81 -0.41 -2.43
C PRO A 62 29.07 -1.11 -2.91
N ASP A 63 29.81 -0.45 -3.79
CA ASP A 63 31.00 -0.93 -4.49
C ASP A 63 30.79 -2.03 -5.55
N ASP A 64 29.55 -2.44 -5.83
CA ASP A 64 29.25 -3.25 -7.01
C ASP A 64 29.61 -2.50 -8.29
N ILE A 65 30.05 -3.23 -9.29
CA ILE A 65 30.35 -2.70 -10.62
C ILE A 65 29.18 -3.05 -11.53
N MET A 66 28.31 -2.08 -11.80
CA MET A 66 27.17 -2.26 -12.71
C MET A 66 27.52 -1.88 -14.15
N VAL A 67 26.91 -2.57 -15.11
CA VAL A 67 27.05 -2.30 -16.54
C VAL A 67 25.76 -1.66 -17.03
N LEU A 68 25.83 -0.37 -17.39
CA LEU A 68 24.71 0.39 -17.91
C LEU A 68 24.74 0.43 -19.43
N LYS A 69 23.58 0.25 -20.06
CA LYS A 69 23.39 0.28 -21.51
C LYS A 69 22.20 1.14 -21.87
N THR A 70 22.15 1.58 -23.12
CA THR A 70 21.01 2.29 -23.70
C THR A 70 19.68 1.63 -23.35
N GLY A 71 18.71 2.41 -22.89
CA GLY A 71 17.36 1.96 -22.49
C GLY A 71 17.26 1.42 -21.07
N CYS A 72 18.37 1.33 -20.31
CA CYS A 72 18.34 0.93 -18.91
C CYS A 72 17.94 2.11 -18.00
N GLN A 73 17.13 1.85 -17.00
CA GLN A 73 16.97 2.75 -15.86
C GLN A 73 18.13 2.49 -14.87
N ILE A 74 18.71 3.56 -14.36
CA ILE A 74 19.80 3.50 -13.36
C ILE A 74 19.19 3.16 -12.00
N PRO A 75 19.52 1.98 -11.41
CA PRO A 75 18.86 1.49 -10.20
C PRO A 75 19.44 2.04 -8.90
N ALA A 76 20.65 2.54 -8.92
CA ALA A 76 21.39 2.99 -7.75
C ALA A 76 22.30 4.17 -8.10
N ASP A 77 22.63 5.01 -7.12
CA ASP A 77 23.60 6.09 -7.35
C ASP A 77 25.01 5.52 -7.52
N GLY A 78 25.79 6.16 -8.37
CA GLY A 78 27.13 5.66 -8.66
C GLY A 78 28.02 6.68 -9.35
N VAL A 79 29.20 6.21 -9.72
CA VAL A 79 30.21 6.97 -10.47
C VAL A 79 30.60 6.17 -11.69
N VAL A 80 30.69 6.82 -12.85
CA VAL A 80 31.20 6.23 -14.08
C VAL A 80 32.69 5.92 -13.91
N VAL A 81 33.06 4.67 -14.14
CA VAL A 81 34.50 4.21 -14.08
C VAL A 81 35.07 4.16 -15.49
N GLU A 82 34.31 3.61 -16.43
CA GLU A 82 34.76 3.40 -17.81
C GLU A 82 33.58 3.58 -18.78
N GLY A 83 33.87 4.05 -19.99
CA GLY A 83 32.88 4.33 -21.03
C GLY A 83 32.25 5.71 -20.91
N SER A 84 31.17 5.94 -21.68
CA SER A 84 30.40 7.19 -21.64
C SER A 84 28.94 6.91 -21.99
N ILE A 85 28.06 7.65 -21.38
CA ILE A 85 26.59 7.53 -21.56
C ILE A 85 25.95 8.90 -21.58
N ASP A 86 24.88 9.03 -22.34
CA ASP A 86 23.92 10.13 -22.21
C ASP A 86 22.78 9.68 -21.25
N VAL A 87 22.49 10.50 -20.28
CA VAL A 87 21.52 10.18 -19.24
C VAL A 87 20.41 11.24 -19.21
N ASN A 88 19.19 10.80 -19.29
CA ASN A 88 18.01 11.66 -19.09
C ASN A 88 17.66 11.67 -17.59
N GLU A 89 17.78 12.82 -16.95
CA GLU A 89 17.50 13.05 -15.55
C GLU A 89 16.16 13.77 -15.32
N SER A 90 15.30 13.84 -16.35
CA SER A 90 14.03 14.62 -16.31
C SER A 90 13.06 14.22 -15.21
N LEU A 91 13.04 12.95 -14.83
CA LEU A 91 12.23 12.48 -13.71
C LEU A 91 12.68 13.01 -12.35
N LEU A 92 13.93 13.44 -12.24
CA LEU A 92 14.54 13.92 -11.00
C LEU A 92 14.62 15.45 -10.95
N THR A 93 14.99 16.07 -12.08
CA THR A 93 15.27 17.52 -12.18
C THR A 93 14.14 18.30 -12.86
N GLY A 94 13.28 17.61 -13.62
CA GLY A 94 12.28 18.23 -14.49
C GLY A 94 12.83 18.75 -15.82
N GLU A 95 14.13 18.69 -16.05
CA GLU A 95 14.78 19.14 -17.29
C GLU A 95 14.87 17.98 -18.30
N SER A 96 14.40 18.19 -19.52
CA SER A 96 14.33 17.14 -20.55
C SER A 96 15.62 16.87 -21.28
N ASP A 97 16.65 17.70 -21.11
CA ASP A 97 17.91 17.59 -21.80
C ASP A 97 18.74 16.42 -21.24
N SER A 98 19.32 15.63 -22.15
CA SER A 98 20.22 14.55 -21.74
C SER A 98 21.57 15.12 -21.32
N VAL A 99 22.11 14.59 -20.22
CA VAL A 99 23.41 14.97 -19.66
C VAL A 99 24.45 13.94 -20.03
N TYR A 100 25.51 14.39 -20.69
CA TYR A 100 26.63 13.52 -21.05
C TYR A 100 27.51 13.21 -19.82
N LYS A 101 27.70 11.92 -19.52
CA LYS A 101 28.48 11.43 -18.39
C LYS A 101 29.72 10.68 -18.88
N THR A 102 30.87 11.05 -18.31
CA THR A 102 32.18 10.48 -18.60
C THR A 102 32.80 9.89 -17.32
N PRO A 103 33.93 9.19 -17.41
CA PRO A 103 34.62 8.67 -16.22
C PRO A 103 34.82 9.74 -15.16
N GLY A 104 34.45 9.43 -13.92
CA GLY A 104 34.41 10.37 -12.80
C GLY A 104 33.09 11.11 -12.59
N SER A 105 32.17 11.08 -13.57
CA SER A 105 30.85 11.70 -13.43
C SER A 105 29.95 10.90 -12.49
N ASN A 106 29.17 11.61 -11.66
CA ASN A 106 28.13 11.00 -10.84
C ASN A 106 26.90 10.69 -11.68
N ILE A 107 26.27 9.55 -11.39
CA ILE A 107 24.99 9.11 -11.93
C ILE A 107 24.01 8.93 -10.80
N LEU A 108 22.76 9.27 -11.07
CA LEU A 108 21.68 9.29 -10.08
C LEU A 108 20.66 8.17 -10.36
N SER A 109 20.27 7.47 -9.32
CA SER A 109 19.19 6.48 -9.39
C SER A 109 17.89 7.11 -9.89
N GLY A 110 17.15 6.35 -10.68
CA GLY A 110 15.89 6.83 -11.29
C GLY A 110 16.04 7.46 -12.67
N SER A 111 17.24 7.85 -13.08
CA SER A 111 17.55 8.37 -14.42
C SER A 111 17.54 7.25 -15.47
N PHE A 112 17.43 7.62 -16.75
CA PHE A 112 17.47 6.69 -17.89
C PHE A 112 18.68 6.92 -18.79
N VAL A 113 19.31 5.83 -19.19
CA VAL A 113 20.37 5.88 -20.21
C VAL A 113 19.75 6.00 -21.59
N THR A 114 19.95 7.12 -22.27
CA THR A 114 19.42 7.38 -23.62
C THR A 114 20.34 6.88 -24.72
N SER A 115 21.65 6.94 -24.50
CA SER A 115 22.63 6.41 -25.43
C SER A 115 23.94 5.98 -24.73
N GLY A 116 24.72 5.13 -25.40
CA GLY A 116 26.03 4.69 -24.91
C GLY A 116 26.03 3.47 -24.00
N THR A 117 27.22 3.17 -23.48
CA THR A 117 27.47 2.08 -22.52
C THR A 117 28.53 2.53 -21.55
N ALA A 118 28.34 2.28 -20.26
CA ALA A 118 29.31 2.60 -19.23
C ALA A 118 29.37 1.51 -18.14
N ILE A 119 30.54 1.38 -17.56
CA ILE A 119 30.79 0.61 -16.35
C ILE A 119 30.81 1.61 -15.19
N CYS A 120 29.96 1.37 -14.20
CA CYS A 120 29.75 2.31 -13.09
C CYS A 120 29.91 1.59 -11.75
N ARG A 121 30.56 2.25 -10.81
CA ARG A 121 30.65 1.77 -9.43
C ARG A 121 29.50 2.34 -8.62
N VAL A 122 28.76 1.47 -7.95
CA VAL A 122 27.66 1.81 -7.05
C VAL A 122 28.20 2.51 -5.81
N THR A 123 27.58 3.64 -5.43
CA THR A 123 27.95 4.41 -4.23
C THR A 123 26.88 4.37 -3.16
N LYS A 124 25.59 4.44 -3.56
CA LYS A 124 24.45 4.42 -2.63
C LYS A 124 23.35 3.54 -3.18
N VAL A 125 22.70 2.78 -2.29
CA VAL A 125 21.62 1.85 -2.63
C VAL A 125 20.43 2.04 -1.69
N GLY A 126 19.25 1.56 -2.11
CA GLY A 126 18.05 1.53 -1.27
C GLY A 126 17.67 2.92 -0.76
N GLU A 127 17.45 3.02 0.55
CA GLU A 127 16.98 4.26 1.20
C GLU A 127 17.94 5.44 1.13
N GLU A 128 19.23 5.20 0.87
CA GLU A 128 20.25 6.23 0.74
C GLU A 128 20.37 6.76 -0.69
N SER A 129 19.73 6.10 -1.66
CA SER A 129 19.74 6.51 -3.05
C SER A 129 18.94 7.81 -3.25
N TYR A 130 19.36 8.59 -4.24
CA TYR A 130 18.75 9.89 -4.56
C TYR A 130 17.25 9.78 -4.86
N MET A 131 16.85 8.78 -5.65
CA MET A 131 15.45 8.54 -5.97
C MET A 131 14.61 8.25 -4.72
N GLU A 132 15.10 7.42 -3.78
CA GLU A 132 14.36 7.12 -2.55
C GLU A 132 14.30 8.32 -1.59
N GLN A 133 15.32 9.17 -1.56
CA GLN A 133 15.28 10.42 -0.80
C GLN A 133 14.18 11.35 -1.32
N ILE A 134 14.10 11.57 -2.65
CA ILE A 134 13.02 12.35 -3.26
C ILE A 134 11.65 11.70 -2.98
N ALA A 135 11.55 10.37 -3.11
CA ALA A 135 10.31 9.66 -2.84
C ALA A 135 9.87 9.79 -1.37
N LYS A 136 10.81 9.79 -0.43
CA LYS A 136 10.51 10.07 0.99
C LYS A 136 10.02 11.50 1.21
N GLU A 137 10.67 12.48 0.61
CA GLU A 137 10.23 13.88 0.67
C GLU A 137 8.85 14.06 0.04
N ALA A 138 8.59 13.42 -1.10
CA ALA A 138 7.28 13.43 -1.75
C ALA A 138 6.19 12.73 -0.90
N LYS A 139 6.52 11.67 -0.15
CA LYS A 139 5.60 10.98 0.77
C LYS A 139 5.26 11.81 2.02
N ILE A 140 6.14 12.72 2.44
CA ILE A 140 5.87 13.69 3.51
C ILE A 140 4.79 14.70 3.06
N PHE A 141 4.58 14.85 1.76
CA PHE A 141 3.47 15.63 1.21
C PHE A 141 2.16 14.88 1.52
N LYS A 142 1.46 15.36 2.57
CA LYS A 142 0.13 15.01 3.09
C LYS A 142 -0.57 13.88 2.34
N PRO A 143 -1.06 12.85 3.05
CA PRO A 143 -1.97 11.89 2.44
C PRO A 143 -3.07 12.69 1.77
N VAL A 144 -3.24 12.49 0.46
CA VAL A 144 -4.35 13.10 -0.29
C VAL A 144 -5.61 12.72 0.48
N HIS A 145 -6.18 13.70 1.19
CA HIS A 145 -7.48 13.52 1.83
C HIS A 145 -8.46 13.24 0.70
N SER A 146 -8.77 11.97 0.50
CA SER A 146 -9.81 11.61 -0.43
C SER A 146 -11.09 12.26 0.08
N GLU A 147 -11.62 13.27 -0.64
CA GLU A 147 -12.89 13.94 -0.32
C GLU A 147 -14.02 12.91 -0.15
N LEU A 148 -13.91 11.80 -0.90
CA LEU A 148 -14.79 10.65 -0.78
C LEU A 148 -14.71 10.03 0.62
N ARG A 149 -13.49 9.79 1.13
CA ARG A 149 -13.27 9.20 2.45
C ARG A 149 -13.77 10.11 3.58
N GLU A 150 -13.56 11.42 3.44
CA GLU A 150 -14.07 12.40 4.40
C GLU A 150 -15.59 12.47 4.40
N SER A 151 -16.20 12.47 3.22
CA SER A 151 -17.66 12.45 3.07
C SER A 151 -18.26 11.17 3.64
N MET A 152 -17.66 10.02 3.39
CA MET A 152 -18.08 8.73 3.96
C MET A 152 -17.97 8.72 5.50
N ASN A 153 -16.88 9.26 6.05
CA ASN A 153 -16.71 9.38 7.50
C ASN A 153 -17.74 10.30 8.12
N LYS A 154 -18.15 11.39 7.45
CA LYS A 154 -19.24 12.27 7.91
C LYS A 154 -20.58 11.52 7.94
N VAL A 155 -20.87 10.73 6.91
CA VAL A 155 -22.09 9.90 6.86
C VAL A 155 -22.10 8.87 7.98
N LEU A 156 -20.99 8.14 8.19
CA LEU A 156 -20.89 7.16 9.27
C LEU A 156 -21.04 7.80 10.65
N LYS A 157 -20.42 8.96 10.86
CA LYS A 157 -20.54 9.72 12.11
C LYS A 157 -21.99 10.16 12.36
N PHE A 158 -22.67 10.63 11.32
CA PHE A 158 -24.09 11.00 11.41
C PHE A 158 -24.97 9.79 11.76
N ILE A 159 -24.79 8.67 11.06
CA ILE A 159 -25.51 7.42 11.33
C ILE A 159 -25.27 6.96 12.77
N SER A 160 -24.01 6.98 13.25
CA SER A 160 -23.67 6.58 14.62
C SER A 160 -24.35 7.44 15.67
N ILE A 161 -24.47 8.76 15.44
CA ILE A 161 -25.17 9.68 16.35
C ILE A 161 -26.66 9.40 16.37
N VAL A 162 -27.26 9.05 15.23
CA VAL A 162 -28.71 8.78 15.12
C VAL A 162 -29.08 7.40 15.68
N ILE A 163 -28.23 6.38 15.51
CA ILE A 163 -28.48 5.03 16.03
C ILE A 163 -28.60 5.01 17.56
N LEU A 164 -27.80 5.82 18.26
CA LEU A 164 -27.77 5.83 19.74
C LEU A 164 -29.12 6.20 20.36
N PRO A 165 -29.77 7.33 20.02
CA PRO A 165 -31.07 7.67 20.56
C PRO A 165 -32.20 6.72 20.10
N ILE A 166 -32.09 6.18 18.87
CA ILE A 166 -33.07 5.18 18.40
C ILE A 166 -32.94 3.89 19.21
N GLY A 167 -31.71 3.45 19.50
CA GLY A 167 -31.46 2.27 20.36
C GLY A 167 -32.04 2.45 21.76
N ILE A 168 -31.86 3.64 22.37
CA ILE A 168 -32.43 3.94 23.68
C ILE A 168 -33.97 3.92 23.61
N ALA A 169 -34.58 4.52 22.58
CA ALA A 169 -36.01 4.54 22.39
C ALA A 169 -36.60 3.13 22.20
N LEU A 170 -35.91 2.28 21.41
CA LEU A 170 -36.30 0.88 21.20
C LEU A 170 -36.22 0.09 22.50
N PHE A 171 -35.15 0.25 23.26
CA PHE A 171 -34.97 -0.41 24.55
C PHE A 171 -36.10 0.00 25.52
N CYS A 172 -36.37 1.31 25.67
CA CYS A 172 -37.42 1.80 26.53
C CYS A 172 -38.80 1.26 26.10
N LYS A 173 -39.08 1.23 24.79
CA LYS A 173 -40.35 0.66 24.29
C LYS A 173 -40.50 -0.81 24.64
N GLN A 174 -39.44 -1.61 24.42
CA GLN A 174 -39.52 -3.06 24.70
C GLN A 174 -39.61 -3.36 26.19
N PHE A 175 -38.88 -2.59 27.00
CA PHE A 175 -38.86 -2.79 28.44
C PHE A 175 -40.12 -2.32 29.14
N PHE A 176 -40.64 -1.12 28.79
CA PHE A 176 -41.75 -0.50 29.49
C PHE A 176 -43.14 -0.77 28.85
N VAL A 177 -43.19 -1.02 27.54
CA VAL A 177 -44.47 -1.14 26.82
C VAL A 177 -44.79 -2.59 26.45
N SER A 178 -43.77 -3.40 26.12
CA SER A 178 -43.99 -4.77 25.65
C SER A 178 -43.91 -5.82 26.77
N ASP A 179 -43.65 -5.40 28.02
CA ASP A 179 -43.54 -6.27 29.22
C ASP A 179 -42.60 -7.46 29.00
N MET A 180 -41.61 -7.25 28.11
CA MET A 180 -40.58 -8.25 27.81
C MET A 180 -39.54 -8.28 28.94
N GLY A 181 -39.09 -9.50 29.30
CA GLY A 181 -38.04 -9.64 30.26
C GLY A 181 -36.77 -8.89 29.83
N TYR A 182 -36.04 -8.37 30.80
CA TYR A 182 -34.81 -7.56 30.61
C TYR A 182 -33.82 -8.14 29.59
N GLU A 183 -33.59 -9.46 29.62
CA GLU A 183 -32.68 -10.14 28.66
C GLU A 183 -33.17 -10.06 27.20
N SER A 184 -34.46 -10.26 26.96
CA SER A 184 -35.05 -10.21 25.63
C SER A 184 -35.02 -8.79 25.07
N ALA A 185 -35.34 -7.77 25.90
CA ALA A 185 -35.31 -6.36 25.51
C ALA A 185 -33.89 -5.92 25.06
N ILE A 186 -32.85 -6.35 25.75
CA ILE A 186 -31.46 -6.07 25.37
C ILE A 186 -31.10 -6.75 24.06
N LEU A 187 -31.38 -8.06 23.93
CA LEU A 187 -31.02 -8.82 22.74
C LEU A 187 -31.67 -8.29 21.48
N ASP A 188 -32.94 -7.97 21.54
CA ASP A 188 -33.69 -7.45 20.40
C ASP A 188 -33.24 -6.03 20.04
N THR A 189 -32.94 -5.18 21.04
CA THR A 189 -32.41 -3.82 20.79
C THR A 189 -31.03 -3.89 20.12
N VAL A 190 -30.11 -4.70 20.63
CA VAL A 190 -28.76 -4.87 20.07
C VAL A 190 -28.84 -5.44 18.65
N SER A 191 -29.72 -6.43 18.42
CA SER A 191 -29.90 -7.01 17.07
C SER A 191 -30.44 -5.98 16.08
N ALA A 192 -31.37 -5.14 16.48
CA ALA A 192 -31.91 -4.07 15.66
C ALA A 192 -30.84 -3.01 15.35
N MET A 193 -30.05 -2.59 16.33
CA MET A 193 -28.96 -1.63 16.15
C MET A 193 -27.88 -2.15 15.21
N LEU A 194 -27.49 -3.42 15.33
CA LEU A 194 -26.50 -4.04 14.44
C LEU A 194 -26.99 -4.11 12.98
N GLY A 195 -28.28 -4.34 12.77
CA GLY A 195 -28.87 -4.31 11.42
C GLY A 195 -28.92 -2.93 10.77
N MET A 196 -28.82 -1.85 11.56
CA MET A 196 -28.81 -0.47 11.05
C MET A 196 -27.43 0.01 10.61
N ILE A 197 -26.35 -0.71 10.93
CA ILE A 197 -25.00 -0.36 10.53
C ILE A 197 -24.75 -0.80 9.07
N PRO A 198 -24.46 0.16 8.15
CA PRO A 198 -24.21 -0.18 6.75
C PRO A 198 -22.82 -0.83 6.59
N GLN A 199 -22.76 -2.15 6.76
CA GLN A 199 -21.51 -2.92 6.72
C GLN A 199 -20.73 -2.70 5.42
N GLY A 200 -21.42 -2.52 4.29
CA GLY A 200 -20.77 -2.23 3.00
C GLY A 200 -19.99 -0.91 2.98
N LEU A 201 -20.50 0.14 3.67
CA LEU A 201 -19.79 1.42 3.81
C LEU A 201 -18.54 1.30 4.68
N VAL A 202 -18.59 0.51 5.75
CA VAL A 202 -17.43 0.26 6.62
C VAL A 202 -16.33 -0.47 5.88
N LEU A 203 -16.67 -1.48 5.08
CA LEU A 203 -15.71 -2.22 4.23
C LEU A 203 -15.05 -1.31 3.18
N LEU A 204 -15.81 -0.41 2.57
CA LEU A 204 -15.29 0.53 1.56
C LEU A 204 -14.30 1.55 2.12
N ILE A 205 -14.33 1.84 3.41
CA ILE A 205 -13.40 2.78 4.07
C ILE A 205 -12.12 2.07 4.52
N SER A 206 -12.19 0.76 4.78
CA SER A 206 -11.06 -0.04 5.27
C SER A 206 -10.12 -0.53 4.14
N THR A 207 -10.52 -0.36 2.87
CA THR A 207 -9.70 -0.63 1.68
C THR A 207 -9.05 0.64 1.16
#